data_9a9b69f353015b1d2eac3f1c16ae0db8
#
_entry.id   9a9b69f353015b1d2eac3f1c16ae0db8
#
_cell.length_a   1.000
_cell.length_b   1.000
_cell.length_c   1.000
_cell.angle_alpha   90.00
_cell.angle_beta   90.00
_cell.angle_gamma   90.00
#
_symmetry.space_group_name_H-M   'P 1'
#
loop_
_entity.id
_entity.type
_entity.pdbx_description
1 polymer ?
#
loop_
_entity_poly.entity_id
_entity_poly.type
_entity_poly.pdbx_seq_one_letter_code
_entity_poly.pdbx_strand_id
1 'polypeptide(L)'
;MKLEFKNVTKQYGEVNAVNKVNCVMEKGIYGLLGVNGAGKTTLMRMLCTIVQPSEGQILWNGKDIWKLGGEYREVLGYLPQDFGYYPDLTVYDYMMYISSIKGLKMPFARKKVKQLLNQVGMEKFSKRKMKNLSGGMVRRVGIAQAMFCLLYTSPNPRDRG
;
A
#
# COMPACT_ATOMS: atom_id res chain seq x y z
N MET A 1 1.64 -16.27 -6.34
CA MET A 1 2.08 -15.16 -5.48
C MET A 1 2.57 -15.78 -4.19
N LYS A 2 3.85 -15.58 -3.88
CA LYS A 2 4.48 -16.13 -2.67
C LYS A 2 5.39 -15.06 -2.05
N LEU A 3 5.19 -14.76 -0.78
CA LEU A 3 6.01 -13.86 0.02
C LEU A 3 6.70 -14.68 1.11
N GLU A 4 8.01 -14.58 1.20
CA GLU A 4 8.81 -15.35 2.16
C GLU A 4 9.66 -14.44 3.03
N PHE A 5 9.64 -14.67 4.33
CA PHE A 5 10.55 -14.05 5.29
C PHE A 5 11.59 -15.08 5.67
N LYS A 6 12.88 -14.77 5.50
CA LYS A 6 13.99 -15.65 5.84
C LYS A 6 14.90 -14.99 6.87
N ASN A 7 14.80 -15.43 8.12
CA ASN A 7 15.57 -14.92 9.26
C ASN A 7 15.57 -13.40 9.38
N VAL A 8 14.40 -12.78 9.12
CA VAL A 8 14.27 -11.33 9.08
C VAL A 8 14.42 -10.75 10.47
N THR A 9 15.41 -9.92 10.65
CA THR A 9 15.73 -9.21 11.89
C THR A 9 15.80 -7.71 11.63
N LYS A 10 15.24 -6.92 12.54
CA LYS A 10 15.44 -5.46 12.56
C LYS A 10 15.82 -5.02 13.96
N GLN A 11 17.00 -4.46 14.05
CA GLN A 11 17.58 -3.92 15.27
C GLN A 11 17.62 -2.39 15.19
N TYR A 12 17.25 -1.73 16.28
CA TYR A 12 17.42 -0.30 16.52
C TYR A 12 18.25 -0.13 17.80
N GLY A 13 19.53 0.25 17.65
CA GLY A 13 20.46 0.27 18.78
C GLY A 13 20.56 -1.12 19.43
N GLU A 14 20.24 -1.22 20.71
CA GLU A 14 20.25 -2.50 21.45
C GLU A 14 18.90 -3.26 21.38
N VAL A 15 17.88 -2.70 20.76
CA VAL A 15 16.54 -3.28 20.74
C VAL A 15 16.30 -4.03 19.43
N ASN A 16 16.00 -5.32 19.53
CA ASN A 16 15.50 -6.11 18.41
C ASN A 16 13.99 -5.90 18.26
N ALA A 17 13.58 -4.98 17.37
CA ALA A 17 12.17 -4.72 17.09
C ALA A 17 11.51 -5.89 16.34
N VAL A 18 12.28 -6.60 15.52
CA VAL A 18 11.89 -7.84 14.83
C VAL A 18 13.07 -8.79 14.95
N ASN A 19 12.84 -10.04 15.36
CA ASN A 19 13.90 -10.99 15.61
C ASN A 19 13.66 -12.32 14.88
N LYS A 20 14.49 -12.63 13.91
CA LYS A 20 14.59 -13.89 13.13
C LYS A 20 13.23 -14.42 12.66
N VAL A 21 12.39 -13.54 12.13
CA VAL A 21 11.07 -13.95 11.62
C VAL A 21 11.26 -14.80 10.38
N ASN A 22 10.64 -15.98 10.41
CA ASN A 22 10.54 -16.93 9.30
C ASN A 22 9.06 -17.21 9.04
N CYS A 23 8.59 -16.95 7.84
CA CYS A 23 7.20 -17.12 7.47
C CYS A 23 7.07 -17.21 5.95
N VAL A 24 6.10 -17.97 5.49
CA VAL A 24 5.69 -18.03 4.08
C VAL A 24 4.23 -17.64 3.99
N MET A 25 3.92 -16.69 3.14
CA MET A 25 2.57 -16.22 2.85
C MET A 25 2.27 -16.45 1.38
N GLU A 26 1.19 -17.16 1.11
CA GLU A 26 0.65 -17.35 -0.23
C GLU A 26 -0.52 -16.39 -0.49
N LYS A 27 -1.32 -16.65 -1.51
CA LYS A 27 -2.53 -15.85 -1.76
C LYS A 27 -3.54 -16.05 -0.62
N GLY A 28 -3.90 -14.96 0.06
CA GLY A 28 -4.83 -15.02 1.20
C GLY A 28 -4.90 -13.72 1.98
N ILE A 29 -5.63 -13.74 3.07
CA ILE A 29 -5.73 -12.66 4.05
C ILE A 29 -5.01 -13.10 5.33
N TYR A 30 -4.08 -12.30 5.80
CA TYR A 30 -3.28 -12.57 6.98
C TYR A 30 -3.48 -11.49 8.03
N GLY A 31 -3.74 -11.90 9.26
CA GLY A 31 -3.81 -11.03 10.44
C GLY A 31 -2.48 -11.05 11.20
N LEU A 32 -1.89 -9.88 11.40
CA LEU A 32 -0.71 -9.73 12.24
C LEU A 32 -1.14 -9.32 13.65
N LEU A 33 -1.12 -10.28 14.58
CA LEU A 33 -1.54 -10.08 15.96
C LEU A 33 -0.33 -9.87 16.88
N GLY A 34 -0.52 -9.11 17.93
CA GLY A 34 0.50 -8.86 18.95
C GLY A 34 0.20 -7.57 19.73
N VAL A 35 0.80 -7.45 20.90
CA VAL A 35 0.71 -6.25 21.75
C VAL A 35 1.37 -5.04 21.07
N ASN A 36 1.08 -3.85 21.58
CA ASN A 36 1.79 -2.64 21.13
C ASN A 36 3.29 -2.78 21.41
N GLY A 37 4.12 -2.41 20.45
CA GLY A 37 5.58 -2.58 20.55
C GLY A 37 6.11 -3.95 20.10
N ALA A 38 5.26 -4.90 19.70
CA ALA A 38 5.69 -6.23 19.24
C ALA A 38 6.35 -6.24 17.82
N GLY A 39 6.74 -5.08 17.28
CA GLY A 39 7.42 -5.00 15.98
C GLY A 39 6.50 -5.05 14.75
N LYS A 40 5.16 -5.10 14.92
CA LYS A 40 4.21 -5.16 13.79
C LYS A 40 4.41 -4.04 12.77
N THR A 41 4.49 -2.80 13.25
CA THR A 41 4.71 -1.63 12.39
C THR A 41 6.05 -1.69 11.67
N THR A 42 7.09 -2.16 12.35
CA THR A 42 8.43 -2.34 11.76
C THR A 42 8.40 -3.39 10.66
N LEU A 43 7.72 -4.51 10.88
CA LEU A 43 7.55 -5.56 9.88
C LEU A 43 6.80 -5.05 8.64
N MET A 44 5.70 -4.30 8.85
CA MET A 44 4.96 -3.67 7.75
C MET A 44 5.80 -2.65 6.98
N ARG A 45 6.62 -1.85 7.68
CA ARG A 45 7.54 -0.90 7.04
C ARG A 45 8.63 -1.59 6.22
N MET A 46 9.13 -2.74 6.69
CA MET A 46 10.07 -3.55 5.91
C MET A 46 9.42 -4.12 4.67
N LEU A 47 8.19 -4.65 4.75
CA LEU A 47 7.40 -5.08 3.59
C LEU A 47 7.17 -3.96 2.58
N CYS A 48 6.96 -2.74 3.05
CA CYS A 48 6.77 -1.58 2.18
C CYS A 48 8.06 -0.98 1.64
N THR A 49 9.21 -1.64 1.87
CA THR A 49 10.54 -1.15 1.49
C THR A 49 10.88 0.26 2.02
N ILE A 50 10.30 0.63 3.18
CA ILE A 50 10.58 1.89 3.87
C ILE A 50 11.77 1.74 4.81
N VAL A 51 11.91 0.56 5.43
CA VAL A 51 12.97 0.25 6.38
C VAL A 51 13.63 -1.07 5.96
N GLN A 52 14.95 -1.07 5.80
CA GLN A 52 15.70 -2.28 5.45
C GLN A 52 15.89 -3.19 6.66
N PRO A 53 15.76 -4.51 6.51
CA PRO A 53 16.18 -5.47 7.54
C PRO A 53 17.64 -5.25 7.94
N SER A 54 17.98 -5.50 9.20
CA SER A 54 19.38 -5.56 9.67
C SER A 54 20.03 -6.88 9.25
N GLU A 55 19.23 -7.96 9.25
CA GLU A 55 19.65 -9.30 8.83
C GLU A 55 18.47 -10.02 8.15
N GLY A 56 18.80 -11.03 7.36
CA GLY A 56 17.81 -11.81 6.63
C GLY A 56 17.31 -11.10 5.38
N GLN A 57 16.27 -11.66 4.76
CA GLN A 57 15.72 -11.14 3.52
C GLN A 57 14.23 -11.43 3.40
N ILE A 58 13.54 -10.58 2.65
CA ILE A 58 12.14 -10.76 2.28
C ILE A 58 12.09 -11.01 0.78
N LEU A 59 11.48 -12.12 0.39
CA LEU A 59 11.41 -12.56 -1.00
C LEU A 59 9.97 -12.48 -1.52
N TRP A 60 9.83 -11.92 -2.70
CA TRP A 60 8.61 -11.95 -3.51
C TRP A 60 8.82 -12.86 -4.71
N ASN A 61 8.07 -13.98 -4.77
CA ASN A 61 8.23 -15.01 -5.79
C ASN A 61 9.71 -15.43 -5.97
N GLY A 62 10.43 -15.62 -4.86
CA GLY A 62 11.82 -16.04 -4.82
C GLY A 62 12.88 -14.95 -5.06
N LYS A 63 12.45 -13.71 -5.33
CA LYS A 63 13.37 -12.57 -5.55
C LYS A 63 13.29 -11.59 -4.38
N ASP A 64 14.45 -11.09 -3.96
CA ASP A 64 14.55 -10.10 -2.88
C ASP A 64 13.81 -8.81 -3.26
N ILE A 65 12.89 -8.37 -2.39
CA ILE A 65 12.06 -7.17 -2.63
C ILE A 65 12.88 -5.90 -2.75
N TRP A 66 14.05 -5.83 -2.10
CA TRP A 66 14.95 -4.69 -2.20
C TRP A 66 15.67 -4.63 -3.55
N LYS A 67 16.02 -5.81 -4.11
CA LYS A 67 16.60 -5.91 -5.45
C LYS A 67 15.57 -5.63 -6.54
N LEU A 68 14.32 -6.05 -6.35
CA LEU A 68 13.22 -5.73 -7.26
C LEU A 68 12.89 -4.23 -7.29
N GLY A 69 13.04 -3.54 -6.15
CA GLY A 69 12.86 -2.09 -6.07
C GLY A 69 11.52 -1.61 -6.61
N GLY A 70 11.54 -0.92 -7.76
CA GLY A 70 10.35 -0.36 -8.42
C GLY A 70 9.32 -1.42 -8.80
N GLU A 71 9.75 -2.54 -9.38
CA GLU A 71 8.85 -3.63 -9.81
C GLU A 71 8.00 -4.17 -8.64
N TYR A 72 8.61 -4.33 -7.46
CA TYR A 72 7.87 -4.75 -6.28
C TYR A 72 6.89 -3.68 -5.80
N ARG A 73 7.30 -2.40 -5.79
CA ARG A 73 6.42 -1.28 -5.38
C ARG A 73 5.24 -1.07 -6.30
N GLU A 74 5.33 -1.45 -7.57
CA GLU A 74 4.20 -1.39 -8.51
C GLU A 74 3.07 -2.35 -8.13
N VAL A 75 3.38 -3.49 -7.49
CA VAL A 75 2.38 -4.48 -7.05
C VAL A 75 1.96 -4.32 -5.59
N LEU A 76 2.57 -3.38 -4.87
CA LEU A 76 2.33 -3.15 -3.45
C LEU A 76 1.33 -2.01 -3.26
N GLY A 77 0.22 -2.28 -2.56
CA GLY A 77 -0.67 -1.27 -2.00
C GLY A 77 -0.45 -1.15 -0.50
N TYR A 78 -0.18 0.04 -0.01
CA TYR A 78 0.00 0.30 1.40
C TYR A 78 -0.91 1.43 1.89
N LEU A 79 -1.63 1.16 2.98
CA LEU A 79 -2.41 2.15 3.69
C LEU A 79 -1.86 2.25 5.12
N PRO A 80 -1.13 3.32 5.45
CA PRO A 80 -0.66 3.55 6.82
C PRO A 80 -1.83 3.80 7.76
N GLN A 81 -1.59 3.63 9.07
CA GLN A 81 -2.58 3.91 10.11
C GLN A 81 -3.04 5.38 10.02
N ASP A 82 -2.08 6.29 9.91
CA ASP A 82 -2.31 7.71 9.70
C ASP A 82 -1.77 8.07 8.31
N PHE A 83 -2.66 8.17 7.33
CA PHE A 83 -2.30 8.68 6.02
C PHE A 83 -2.72 10.14 5.90
N GLY A 84 -1.78 10.97 5.46
CA GLY A 84 -2.04 12.38 5.21
C GLY A 84 -2.94 12.56 3.98
N TYR A 85 -3.87 13.50 4.07
CA TYR A 85 -4.71 13.91 2.95
C TYR A 85 -4.87 15.43 2.94
N TYR A 86 -5.29 15.98 1.82
CA TYR A 86 -5.54 17.41 1.68
C TYR A 86 -7.00 17.71 2.07
N PRO A 87 -7.25 18.40 3.21
CA PRO A 87 -8.59 18.56 3.78
C PRO A 87 -9.56 19.29 2.85
N ASP A 88 -9.08 20.22 2.05
CA ASP A 88 -9.90 21.07 1.18
C ASP A 88 -10.17 20.50 -0.21
N LEU A 89 -9.48 19.44 -0.60
CA LEU A 89 -9.79 18.73 -1.85
C LEU A 89 -11.08 17.92 -1.69
N THR A 90 -11.84 17.82 -2.78
CA THR A 90 -12.92 16.83 -2.84
C THR A 90 -12.34 15.41 -2.88
N VAL A 91 -13.14 14.41 -2.55
CA VAL A 91 -12.73 13.00 -2.67
C VAL A 91 -12.25 12.69 -4.10
N TYR A 92 -12.97 13.20 -5.10
CA TYR A 92 -12.60 13.02 -6.50
C TYR A 92 -11.27 13.69 -6.83
N ASP A 93 -11.09 14.96 -6.45
CA ASP A 93 -9.86 15.71 -6.73
C ASP A 93 -8.65 15.09 -6.03
N TYR A 94 -8.84 14.62 -4.79
CA TYR A 94 -7.80 13.90 -4.06
C TYR A 94 -7.37 12.62 -4.80
N MET A 95 -8.32 11.81 -5.25
CA MET A 95 -8.04 10.59 -6.00
C MET A 95 -7.39 10.89 -7.37
N MET A 96 -7.81 11.96 -8.04
CA MET A 96 -7.18 12.42 -9.28
C MET A 96 -5.75 12.90 -9.04
N TYR A 97 -5.49 13.61 -7.93
CA TYR A 97 -4.14 13.99 -7.51
C TYR A 97 -3.24 12.78 -7.31
N ILE A 98 -3.72 11.75 -6.57
CA ILE A 98 -2.99 10.50 -6.39
C ILE A 98 -2.71 9.81 -7.74
N SER A 99 -3.68 9.81 -8.65
CA SER A 99 -3.51 9.23 -9.97
C SER A 99 -2.42 9.93 -10.80
N SER A 100 -2.32 11.26 -10.67
CA SER A 100 -1.29 12.06 -11.34
C SER A 100 0.12 11.76 -10.82
N ILE A 101 0.27 11.60 -9.49
CA ILE A 101 1.54 11.16 -8.87
C ILE A 101 1.96 9.78 -9.38
N LYS A 102 0.99 8.91 -9.68
CA LYS A 102 1.23 7.59 -10.27
C LYS A 102 1.48 7.63 -11.78
N GLY A 103 1.45 8.79 -12.41
CA GLY A 103 1.71 8.97 -13.83
C GLY A 103 0.59 8.48 -14.76
N LEU A 104 -0.65 8.37 -14.26
CA LEU A 104 -1.78 7.90 -15.05
C LEU A 104 -2.26 8.99 -16.03
N LYS A 105 -2.48 8.62 -17.29
CA LYS A 105 -3.09 9.51 -18.28
C LYS A 105 -4.54 9.85 -17.92
N MET A 106 -4.96 11.09 -18.15
CA MET A 106 -6.25 11.65 -17.71
C MET A 106 -7.48 10.79 -18.04
N PRO A 107 -7.67 10.28 -19.27
CA PRO A 107 -8.86 9.48 -19.58
C PRO A 107 -8.91 8.18 -18.75
N PHE A 108 -7.77 7.53 -18.59
CA PHE A 108 -7.63 6.31 -17.79
C PHE A 108 -7.80 6.60 -16.29
N ALA A 109 -7.18 7.69 -15.80
CA ALA A 109 -7.30 8.12 -14.42
C ALA A 109 -8.77 8.34 -14.01
N ARG A 110 -9.55 9.08 -14.82
CA ARG A 110 -10.98 9.34 -14.57
C ARG A 110 -11.79 8.05 -14.44
N LYS A 111 -11.61 7.12 -15.39
CA LYS A 111 -12.29 5.81 -15.36
C LYS A 111 -11.92 5.02 -14.11
N LYS A 112 -10.64 5.00 -13.77
CA LYS A 112 -10.12 4.26 -12.62
C LYS A 112 -10.59 4.84 -11.29
N VAL A 113 -10.52 6.15 -11.13
CA VAL A 113 -11.04 6.83 -9.92
C VAL A 113 -12.51 6.50 -9.70
N LYS A 114 -13.35 6.60 -10.75
CA LYS A 114 -14.76 6.26 -10.66
C LYS A 114 -14.96 4.80 -10.22
N GLN A 115 -14.23 3.88 -10.84
CA GLN A 115 -14.28 2.44 -10.50
C GLN A 115 -13.90 2.20 -9.03
N LEU A 116 -12.79 2.77 -8.57
CA LEU A 116 -12.31 2.59 -7.21
C LEU A 116 -13.26 3.19 -6.16
N LEU A 117 -13.77 4.39 -6.41
CA LEU A 117 -14.73 5.03 -5.52
C LEU A 117 -16.03 4.22 -5.43
N ASN A 118 -16.47 3.61 -6.52
CA ASN A 118 -17.62 2.71 -6.51
C ASN A 118 -17.32 1.46 -5.65
N GLN A 119 -16.17 0.83 -5.83
CA GLN A 119 -15.79 -0.38 -5.07
C GLN A 119 -15.76 -0.17 -3.56
N VAL A 120 -15.38 1.02 -3.10
CA VAL A 120 -15.36 1.34 -1.66
C VAL A 120 -16.64 2.05 -1.18
N GLY A 121 -17.67 2.18 -2.04
CA GLY A 121 -18.94 2.81 -1.72
C GLY A 121 -18.87 4.32 -1.50
N MET A 122 -17.91 5.00 -2.16
CA MET A 122 -17.69 6.45 -2.01
C MET A 122 -18.09 7.27 -3.23
N GLU A 123 -18.63 6.66 -4.28
CA GLU A 123 -19.00 7.37 -5.52
C GLU A 123 -19.96 8.54 -5.27
N LYS A 124 -21.00 8.32 -4.45
CA LYS A 124 -22.00 9.35 -4.10
C LYS A 124 -21.41 10.54 -3.32
N PHE A 125 -20.26 10.34 -2.70
CA PHE A 125 -19.56 11.35 -1.89
C PHE A 125 -18.38 11.98 -2.63
N SER A 126 -18.19 11.67 -3.91
CA SER A 126 -17.05 12.09 -4.71
C SER A 126 -16.81 13.61 -4.74
N LYS A 127 -17.88 14.41 -4.66
CA LYS A 127 -17.83 15.88 -4.62
C LYS A 127 -17.71 16.47 -3.21
N ARG A 128 -17.74 15.64 -2.15
CA ARG A 128 -17.60 16.10 -0.76
C ARG A 128 -16.13 16.35 -0.45
N LYS A 129 -15.83 17.44 0.27
CA LYS A 129 -14.47 17.73 0.75
C LYS A 129 -14.00 16.69 1.76
N MET A 130 -12.72 16.34 1.72
CA MET A 130 -12.12 15.35 2.60
C MET A 130 -12.33 15.67 4.09
N LYS A 131 -12.23 16.94 4.49
CA LYS A 131 -12.46 17.40 5.88
C LYS A 131 -13.88 17.16 6.38
N ASN A 132 -14.85 16.99 5.48
CA ASN A 132 -16.26 16.80 5.83
C ASN A 132 -16.67 15.30 5.84
N LEU A 133 -15.70 14.40 5.78
CA LEU A 133 -15.91 12.96 5.85
C LEU A 133 -15.82 12.47 7.31
N SER A 134 -16.57 11.41 7.62
CA SER A 134 -16.34 10.65 8.84
C SER A 134 -15.01 9.88 8.76
N GLY A 135 -14.45 9.49 9.91
CA GLY A 135 -13.21 8.70 9.94
C GLY A 135 -13.29 7.41 9.12
N GLY A 136 -14.43 6.72 9.17
CA GLY A 136 -14.67 5.52 8.35
C GLY A 136 -14.71 5.83 6.85
N MET A 137 -15.28 6.98 6.44
CA MET A 137 -15.27 7.40 5.04
C MET A 137 -13.86 7.78 4.57
N VAL A 138 -13.09 8.50 5.38
CA VAL A 138 -11.67 8.80 5.12
C VAL A 138 -10.90 7.49 4.92
N ARG A 139 -11.13 6.49 5.76
CA ARG A 139 -10.49 5.18 5.66
C ARG A 139 -10.83 4.47 4.35
N ARG A 140 -12.08 4.53 3.89
CA ARG A 140 -12.51 3.97 2.60
C ARG A 140 -11.79 4.64 1.43
N VAL A 141 -11.63 5.96 1.44
CA VAL A 141 -10.85 6.68 0.43
C VAL A 141 -9.38 6.24 0.46
N GLY A 142 -8.80 6.07 1.65
CA GLY A 142 -7.46 5.53 1.82
C GLY A 142 -7.29 4.12 1.24
N ILE A 143 -8.29 3.25 1.41
CA ILE A 143 -8.30 1.92 0.77
C ILE A 143 -8.33 2.05 -0.76
N ALA A 144 -9.18 2.92 -1.30
CA ALA A 144 -9.22 3.17 -2.75
C ALA A 144 -7.86 3.67 -3.28
N GLN A 145 -7.20 4.56 -2.54
CA GLN A 145 -5.84 5.03 -2.85
C GLN A 145 -4.82 3.88 -2.89
N ALA A 146 -4.84 2.99 -1.89
CA ALA A 146 -3.93 1.84 -1.84
C ALA A 146 -4.18 0.88 -3.02
N MET A 147 -5.42 0.73 -3.45
CA MET A 147 -5.80 -0.12 -4.59
C MET A 147 -5.33 0.43 -5.94
N PHE A 148 -4.98 1.70 -6.06
CA PHE A 148 -4.37 2.21 -7.29
C PHE A 148 -3.10 1.45 -7.68
N CYS A 149 -2.28 1.08 -6.72
CA CYS A 149 -1.07 0.31 -6.96
C CYS A 149 -1.38 -1.10 -7.50
N LEU A 150 -2.34 -1.79 -6.88
CA LEU A 150 -2.69 -3.17 -7.22
C LEU A 150 -3.32 -3.33 -8.62
N LEU A 151 -3.92 -2.27 -9.14
CA LEU A 151 -4.68 -2.34 -10.39
C LEU A 151 -3.88 -1.82 -11.61
N TYR A 152 -2.67 -1.31 -11.38
CA TYR A 152 -1.79 -0.85 -12.45
C TYR A 152 -0.97 -1.99 -13.09
N THR A 153 -0.96 -3.15 -12.48
CA THR A 153 -0.30 -4.36 -13.01
C THR A 153 -1.15 -5.11 -14.04
N SER A 154 -2.00 -4.41 -14.80
CA SER A 154 -2.64 -5.02 -15.96
C SER A 154 -1.57 -5.34 -17.02
N PRO A 155 -1.50 -6.56 -17.53
CA PRO A 155 -0.46 -6.99 -18.46
C PRO A 155 -0.63 -6.43 -19.89
N ASN A 156 -1.37 -5.33 -20.07
CA ASN A 156 -1.58 -4.77 -21.38
C ASN A 156 -0.49 -3.73 -21.71
N PRO A 157 0.47 -4.07 -22.61
CA PRO A 157 1.55 -3.14 -23.02
C PRO A 157 1.05 -1.85 -23.65
N ARG A 158 -0.22 -1.80 -24.09
CA ARG A 158 -0.84 -0.61 -24.73
C ARG A 158 -1.17 0.51 -23.75
N ASP A 159 -1.21 0.22 -22.43
CA ASP A 159 -1.53 1.21 -21.41
C ASP A 159 -0.30 1.97 -20.89
N ARG A 160 0.91 1.60 -21.35
CA ARG A 160 2.20 2.24 -21.01
C ARG A 160 2.71 3.22 -22.07
N GLY A 161 1.96 3.39 -23.13
CA GLY A 161 2.32 4.28 -24.23
C GLY A 161 1.90 5.75 -24.03
#